data_01d2ce1a91420ac8a3f52222e37dea50
#
_entry.id   01d2ce1a91420ac8a3f52222e37dea50
#
_cell.length_a   1.000
_cell.length_b   1.000
_cell.length_c   1.000
_cell.angle_alpha   90.00
_cell.angle_beta   90.00
_cell.angle_gamma   90.00
#
_symmetry.space_group_name_H-M   'P 1'
#
loop_
_entity.id
_entity.type
_entity.pdbx_description
1 polymer ?
#
loop_
_entity_poly.entity_id
_entity_poly.type
_entity_poly.pdbx_seq_one_letter_code
_entity_poly.pdbx_strand_id
1 'polypeptide(L)'
;MHYRNIPKTLLFLLLCCPSMGLTGCSTTAQGDTGSFSPADYVNPFIGASTSTSAAGVYHGLGKTFPGATTPYGMVQVSPNTITGGDNSPGYSYEHTTIEGFAFTQMSGVGWFGDLGNLLVMPTTGPLQKIAGREDGSIGGYRSHYDKATETARAGYYSALLTDYGIRAESSATPHCGILRFTFPEGEQSRIQIDLARRVGGTAERQYIEVVDKHTIAGWMKCTPATGGWGNGEGQADYTVYFYAQVDKPMENYGFWRADIPDDWVRKRDEVVSVPYLQRVAAAPVVTGIDRIEGRHIGFYTEFGTRQDEQVILRAGISFVDMEGARKNFEAEIAGKAFDQVAREARELWNRELAVSYTHLTLPTT
;
A
#
# COMPACT_ATOMS: atom_id res chain seq x y z
N MET A 1 44.53 20.52 58.36
CA MET A 1 44.02 20.77 59.73
C MET A 1 42.72 20.00 59.91
N HIS A 2 42.70 19.08 60.90
CA HIS A 2 41.63 18.42 61.64
C HIS A 2 40.68 17.51 60.82
N TYR A 3 40.83 16.23 60.84
CA TYR A 3 40.71 15.07 61.79
C TYR A 3 39.38 14.97 62.56
N ARG A 4 38.88 13.69 62.53
CA ARG A 4 38.02 12.95 63.50
C ARG A 4 36.53 12.91 63.16
N ASN A 5 35.79 11.80 63.28
CA ASN A 5 35.96 10.52 64.01
C ASN A 5 34.95 9.50 63.51
N ILE A 6 35.37 8.24 63.54
CA ILE A 6 34.56 7.04 63.50
C ILE A 6 34.14 6.67 64.95
N PRO A 7 33.01 5.99 65.19
CA PRO A 7 33.15 4.80 66.01
C PRO A 7 32.52 3.53 65.47
N LYS A 8 33.20 2.43 65.72
CA LYS A 8 32.88 1.03 65.64
C LYS A 8 31.92 0.61 66.74
N THR A 9 31.10 -0.43 66.52
CA THR A 9 30.74 -1.51 67.48
C THR A 9 29.89 -2.55 66.72
N LEU A 10 30.33 -3.73 66.51
CA LEU A 10 30.42 -5.02 67.25
C LEU A 10 29.23 -5.91 66.88
N LEU A 11 29.47 -6.91 66.10
CA LEU A 11 29.61 -8.37 66.28
C LEU A 11 28.45 -9.02 67.09
N PHE A 12 27.68 -9.91 66.42
CA PHE A 12 27.20 -11.16 67.02
C PHE A 12 27.07 -12.25 65.94
N LEU A 13 27.86 -13.30 66.11
CA LEU A 13 27.76 -14.60 65.50
C LEU A 13 26.52 -15.33 66.01
N LEU A 14 25.81 -16.01 65.11
CA LEU A 14 25.12 -17.27 65.45
C LEU A 14 25.18 -18.23 64.27
N LEU A 15 25.99 -19.27 64.41
CA LEU A 15 25.97 -20.48 63.59
C LEU A 15 24.68 -21.24 63.83
N CYS A 16 24.04 -21.65 62.77
CA CYS A 16 23.28 -22.87 62.69
C CYS A 16 23.24 -23.40 61.21
N CYS A 17 24.07 -24.36 60.92
CA CYS A 17 23.75 -25.38 59.89
C CYS A 17 22.83 -26.42 60.56
N PRO A 18 21.88 -27.02 59.84
CA PRO A 18 22.24 -28.09 58.95
C PRO A 18 21.27 -28.38 57.79
N SER A 19 21.66 -29.36 57.05
CA SER A 19 20.95 -30.25 56.13
C SER A 19 20.98 -29.90 54.66
N MET A 20 21.88 -30.59 53.99
CA MET A 20 21.87 -30.89 52.55
C MET A 20 20.55 -31.44 52.10
N GLY A 21 19.93 -30.76 51.14
CA GLY A 21 18.96 -31.27 50.21
C GLY A 21 19.47 -30.97 48.81
N LEU A 22 20.13 -31.93 48.18
CA LEU A 22 20.43 -31.93 46.74
C LEU A 22 19.13 -32.05 45.97
N THR A 23 18.49 -30.91 45.67
CA THR A 23 17.54 -30.84 44.57
C THR A 23 18.30 -30.32 43.38
N GLY A 24 18.60 -31.25 42.46
CA GLY A 24 19.12 -30.93 41.15
C GLY A 24 18.12 -30.00 40.40
N CYS A 25 18.45 -28.72 40.35
CA CYS A 25 17.80 -27.80 39.42
C CYS A 25 18.44 -28.07 38.06
N SER A 26 17.85 -29.00 37.32
CA SER A 26 18.07 -29.08 35.87
C SER A 26 17.42 -27.82 35.26
N THR A 27 18.19 -26.76 35.19
CA THR A 27 17.92 -25.68 34.23
C THR A 27 18.14 -26.31 32.85
N THR A 28 17.09 -26.92 32.30
CA THR A 28 16.96 -27.04 30.86
C THR A 28 16.99 -25.61 30.35
N ALA A 29 18.13 -25.19 29.80
CA ALA A 29 18.18 -24.08 28.90
C ALA A 29 17.14 -24.40 27.81
N GLN A 30 15.94 -23.86 27.92
CA GLN A 30 15.06 -23.71 26.76
C GLN A 30 15.84 -22.83 25.81
N GLY A 31 16.59 -23.47 24.92
CA GLY A 31 17.04 -22.80 23.71
C GLY A 31 15.78 -22.20 23.10
N ASP A 32 15.82 -20.91 22.90
CA ASP A 32 14.85 -20.19 22.09
C ASP A 32 14.92 -20.83 20.69
N THR A 33 14.14 -21.88 20.50
CA THR A 33 13.87 -22.45 19.18
C THR A 33 12.98 -21.42 18.53
N GLY A 34 13.62 -20.41 17.89
CA GLY A 34 12.93 -19.42 17.12
C GLY A 34 11.90 -20.14 16.25
N SER A 35 10.62 -19.93 16.53
CA SER A 35 9.55 -20.64 15.87
C SER A 35 9.73 -20.46 14.38
N PHE A 36 9.89 -21.56 13.64
CA PHE A 36 10.01 -21.54 12.19
C PHE A 36 8.83 -20.78 11.58
N SER A 37 9.11 -19.73 10.82
CA SER A 37 8.12 -18.86 10.19
C SER A 37 8.30 -18.91 8.68
N PRO A 38 7.54 -19.73 7.96
CA PRO A 38 7.67 -19.88 6.51
C PRO A 38 7.56 -18.54 5.76
N ALA A 39 6.78 -17.60 6.28
CA ALA A 39 6.64 -16.27 5.68
C ALA A 39 7.94 -15.47 5.63
N ASP A 40 8.96 -15.80 6.43
CA ASP A 40 10.27 -15.13 6.40
C ASP A 40 11.10 -15.49 5.17
N TYR A 41 10.78 -16.60 4.52
CA TYR A 41 11.44 -17.05 3.30
C TYR A 41 10.78 -16.51 2.01
N VAL A 42 9.67 -15.80 2.13
CA VAL A 42 9.00 -15.19 0.98
C VAL A 42 9.72 -13.91 0.59
N ASN A 43 10.18 -13.86 -0.65
CA ASN A 43 10.71 -12.64 -1.26
C ASN A 43 9.73 -12.12 -2.33
N PRO A 44 8.92 -11.08 -2.03
CA PRO A 44 7.95 -10.54 -2.99
C PRO A 44 8.56 -9.86 -4.21
N PHE A 45 9.86 -9.58 -4.23
CA PHE A 45 10.55 -9.02 -5.40
C PHE A 45 10.86 -10.05 -6.49
N ILE A 46 10.73 -11.35 -6.21
CA ILE A 46 10.91 -12.38 -7.22
C ILE A 46 9.86 -12.22 -8.32
N GLY A 47 10.33 -12.03 -9.56
CA GLY A 47 9.45 -11.81 -10.71
C GLY A 47 8.94 -10.37 -10.87
N ALA A 48 9.45 -9.39 -10.11
CA ALA A 48 9.03 -7.99 -10.20
C ALA A 48 9.87 -7.14 -11.18
N SER A 49 10.92 -7.70 -11.78
CA SER A 49 11.73 -7.04 -12.82
C SER A 49 11.01 -7.05 -14.17
N THR A 50 10.98 -5.90 -14.85
CA THR A 50 10.48 -5.77 -16.22
C THR A 50 11.58 -5.44 -17.22
N SER A 51 12.86 -5.58 -16.84
CA SER A 51 14.00 -5.32 -17.71
C SER A 51 14.10 -6.35 -18.83
N THR A 52 13.94 -5.90 -20.08
CA THR A 52 14.14 -6.74 -21.26
C THR A 52 15.60 -7.18 -21.43
N SER A 53 16.55 -6.38 -20.97
CA SER A 53 17.98 -6.75 -21.00
C SER A 53 18.30 -7.89 -20.03
N ALA A 54 17.64 -7.98 -18.89
CA ALA A 54 17.79 -9.08 -17.95
C ALA A 54 17.02 -10.34 -18.39
N ALA A 55 15.84 -10.18 -18.99
CA ALA A 55 14.95 -11.28 -19.39
C ALA A 55 15.24 -11.81 -20.80
N GLY A 56 15.89 -11.03 -21.65
CA GLY A 56 16.23 -11.37 -23.03
C GLY A 56 15.09 -11.23 -24.03
N VAL A 57 13.84 -11.36 -23.61
CA VAL A 57 12.64 -11.26 -24.45
C VAL A 57 11.43 -10.80 -23.63
N TYR A 58 10.41 -10.26 -24.29
CA TYR A 58 9.17 -9.82 -23.64
C TYR A 58 8.50 -10.88 -22.76
N HIS A 59 8.50 -12.13 -23.18
CA HIS A 59 7.90 -13.24 -22.42
C HIS A 59 8.66 -13.60 -21.14
N GLY A 60 9.90 -13.14 -20.99
CA GLY A 60 10.70 -13.30 -19.79
C GLY A 60 10.52 -12.19 -18.77
N LEU A 61 9.74 -11.15 -19.08
CA LEU A 61 9.46 -10.07 -18.13
C LEU A 61 8.72 -10.58 -16.90
N GLY A 62 9.08 -10.04 -15.74
CA GLY A 62 8.39 -10.27 -14.49
C GLY A 62 6.94 -9.78 -14.55
N LYS A 63 6.07 -10.48 -13.86
CA LYS A 63 4.63 -10.21 -13.84
C LYS A 63 4.08 -10.19 -12.41
N THR A 64 4.92 -9.80 -11.46
CA THR A 64 4.56 -9.71 -10.05
C THR A 64 4.79 -8.31 -9.50
N PHE A 65 4.19 -8.02 -8.37
CA PHE A 65 4.35 -6.78 -7.62
C PHE A 65 4.75 -7.10 -6.18
N PRO A 66 5.51 -6.20 -5.51
CA PRO A 66 6.01 -6.45 -4.15
C PRO A 66 5.03 -6.07 -3.05
N GLY A 67 3.85 -5.57 -3.39
CA GLY A 67 2.88 -5.02 -2.45
C GLY A 67 2.32 -6.04 -1.46
N ALA A 68 1.66 -5.51 -0.44
CA ALA A 68 1.08 -6.30 0.63
C ALA A 68 -0.18 -7.05 0.18
N THR A 69 -0.21 -8.35 0.44
CA THR A 69 -1.34 -9.24 0.13
C THR A 69 -1.60 -10.20 1.26
N THR A 70 -2.78 -10.81 1.29
CA THR A 70 -3.07 -12.03 2.05
C THR A 70 -3.22 -13.21 1.10
N PRO A 71 -3.05 -14.47 1.56
CA PRO A 71 -3.36 -15.64 0.75
C PRO A 71 -4.80 -15.57 0.24
N TYR A 72 -4.97 -15.74 -1.09
CA TYR A 72 -6.28 -15.75 -1.75
C TYR A 72 -7.11 -14.46 -1.60
N GLY A 73 -6.49 -13.38 -1.11
CA GLY A 73 -7.14 -12.09 -0.92
C GLY A 73 -7.46 -11.40 -2.24
N MET A 74 -8.59 -10.71 -2.29
CA MET A 74 -9.00 -9.88 -3.41
C MET A 74 -8.22 -8.55 -3.45
N VAL A 75 -7.79 -8.06 -2.29
CA VAL A 75 -7.07 -6.80 -2.15
C VAL A 75 -5.56 -7.03 -2.12
N GLN A 76 -4.86 -6.26 -2.94
CA GLN A 76 -3.40 -6.23 -3.03
C GLN A 76 -2.96 -4.76 -3.02
N VAL A 77 -2.37 -4.32 -1.91
CA VAL A 77 -1.96 -2.91 -1.75
C VAL A 77 -0.50 -2.75 -2.18
N SER A 78 -0.29 -2.26 -3.39
CA SER A 78 1.03 -2.19 -3.99
C SER A 78 1.37 -0.80 -4.51
N PRO A 79 2.66 -0.39 -4.49
CA PRO A 79 3.08 0.78 -5.21
C PRO A 79 2.87 0.58 -6.72
N ASN A 80 2.37 1.61 -7.38
CA ASN A 80 2.42 1.76 -8.82
C ASN A 80 3.62 2.63 -9.19
N THR A 81 4.46 2.14 -10.09
CA THR A 81 5.61 2.89 -10.61
C THR A 81 5.34 3.41 -12.01
N ILE A 82 4.38 2.83 -12.73
CA ILE A 82 3.97 3.28 -14.06
C ILE A 82 2.53 2.88 -14.36
N THR A 83 1.81 3.77 -15.06
CA THR A 83 0.56 3.50 -15.76
C THR A 83 0.82 3.51 -17.26
N GLY A 84 0.27 2.56 -17.97
CA GLY A 84 0.47 2.42 -19.41
C GLY A 84 1.61 1.45 -19.76
N GLY A 85 1.87 1.32 -21.05
CA GLY A 85 2.91 0.45 -21.57
C GLY A 85 2.67 -1.04 -21.32
N ASP A 86 3.74 -1.81 -21.39
CA ASP A 86 3.76 -3.26 -21.15
C ASP A 86 4.20 -3.56 -19.72
N ASN A 87 3.48 -3.00 -18.76
CA ASN A 87 3.73 -3.19 -17.33
C ASN A 87 2.49 -3.76 -16.63
N SER A 88 2.27 -5.04 -16.81
CA SER A 88 1.10 -5.77 -16.32
C SER A 88 0.77 -5.53 -14.82
N PRO A 89 1.75 -5.59 -13.89
CA PRO A 89 1.46 -5.42 -12.47
C PRO A 89 1.46 -3.97 -11.98
N GLY A 90 1.71 -2.98 -12.83
CA GLY A 90 1.84 -1.58 -12.44
C GLY A 90 3.13 -1.23 -11.69
N TYR A 91 4.01 -2.19 -11.45
CA TYR A 91 5.29 -2.04 -10.76
C TYR A 91 6.43 -2.60 -11.60
N SER A 92 7.57 -1.92 -11.59
CA SER A 92 8.84 -2.42 -12.12
C SER A 92 9.96 -2.19 -11.11
N TYR A 93 10.74 -3.23 -10.85
CA TYR A 93 11.87 -3.16 -9.91
C TYR A 93 12.93 -2.14 -10.34
N GLU A 94 13.09 -1.90 -11.64
CA GLU A 94 14.06 -0.95 -12.22
C GLU A 94 13.63 0.51 -12.10
N HIS A 95 12.33 0.78 -11.84
CA HIS A 95 11.85 2.14 -11.72
C HIS A 95 12.30 2.79 -10.41
N THR A 96 12.49 4.09 -10.45
CA THR A 96 13.03 4.89 -9.34
C THR A 96 12.00 5.84 -8.74
N THR A 97 10.76 5.86 -9.28
CA THR A 97 9.68 6.73 -8.82
C THR A 97 8.40 5.95 -8.59
N ILE A 98 7.61 6.37 -7.60
CA ILE A 98 6.29 5.83 -7.27
C ILE A 98 5.24 6.90 -7.60
N GLU A 99 4.14 6.51 -8.28
CA GLU A 99 3.02 7.40 -8.57
C GLU A 99 1.84 7.26 -7.59
N GLY A 100 1.90 6.28 -6.70
CA GLY A 100 0.91 6.05 -5.65
C GLY A 100 0.81 4.58 -5.28
N PHE A 101 -0.12 4.29 -4.37
CA PHE A 101 -0.41 2.96 -3.85
C PHE A 101 -1.83 2.59 -4.24
N ALA A 102 -1.98 1.56 -5.07
CA ALA A 102 -3.29 1.06 -5.50
C ALA A 102 -3.74 -0.13 -4.65
N PHE A 103 -5.05 -0.35 -4.56
CA PHE A 103 -5.66 -1.40 -3.73
C PHE A 103 -6.00 -2.67 -4.51
N THR A 104 -5.89 -2.63 -5.83
CA THR A 104 -6.10 -3.77 -6.70
C THR A 104 -4.93 -3.93 -7.63
N GLN A 105 -4.48 -5.17 -7.86
CA GLN A 105 -3.35 -5.45 -8.75
C GLN A 105 -3.62 -6.71 -9.55
N MET A 106 -2.91 -6.87 -10.67
CA MET A 106 -2.94 -8.07 -11.48
C MET A 106 -1.53 -8.65 -11.58
N SER A 107 -1.39 -9.94 -11.40
CA SER A 107 -0.12 -10.65 -11.46
C SER A 107 -0.21 -11.88 -12.36
N GLY A 108 0.91 -12.26 -12.96
CA GLY A 108 1.00 -13.46 -13.80
C GLY A 108 0.39 -13.34 -15.19
N VAL A 109 -0.11 -12.18 -15.58
CA VAL A 109 -0.81 -11.97 -16.85
C VAL A 109 0.06 -11.23 -17.87
N GLY A 110 -0.24 -11.44 -19.14
CA GLY A 110 0.44 -10.96 -20.33
C GLY A 110 0.76 -9.48 -20.43
N TRP A 111 0.62 -8.91 -21.59
CA TRP A 111 1.31 -7.70 -22.04
C TRP A 111 0.74 -6.40 -21.50
N PHE A 112 -0.56 -6.34 -21.18
CA PHE A 112 -1.18 -5.13 -20.69
C PHE A 112 -1.79 -5.40 -19.33
N GLY A 113 -1.45 -4.57 -18.38
CA GLY A 113 -2.01 -4.62 -17.05
C GLY A 113 -3.46 -4.16 -17.00
N ASP A 114 -4.12 -4.57 -15.97
CA ASP A 114 -5.42 -4.06 -15.56
C ASP A 114 -5.44 -3.91 -14.04
N LEU A 115 -6.57 -3.46 -13.49
CA LEU A 115 -6.62 -3.09 -12.08
C LEU A 115 -5.69 -1.90 -11.78
N GLY A 116 -5.11 -1.82 -10.59
CA GLY A 116 -4.38 -0.62 -10.16
C GLY A 116 -5.31 0.49 -9.72
N ASN A 117 -6.53 0.13 -9.31
CA ASN A 117 -7.58 1.08 -8.92
C ASN A 117 -7.43 1.56 -7.48
N LEU A 118 -8.07 2.68 -7.18
CA LEU A 118 -7.98 3.42 -5.93
C LEU A 118 -6.52 3.79 -5.63
N LEU A 119 -5.95 4.62 -6.52
CA LEU A 119 -4.56 5.06 -6.40
C LEU A 119 -4.47 6.21 -5.40
N VAL A 120 -3.83 5.93 -4.26
CA VAL A 120 -3.63 6.86 -3.15
C VAL A 120 -2.18 7.32 -3.12
N MET A 121 -1.97 8.64 -3.03
CA MET A 121 -0.63 9.22 -2.90
C MET A 121 -0.59 10.23 -1.76
N PRO A 122 0.33 10.08 -0.78
CA PRO A 122 0.60 11.11 0.19
C PRO A 122 1.55 12.15 -0.42
N THR A 123 1.29 13.43 -0.19
CA THR A 123 2.12 14.52 -0.71
C THR A 123 2.25 15.66 0.29
N THR A 124 3.21 16.54 0.06
CA THR A 124 3.34 17.84 0.76
C THR A 124 3.45 18.96 -0.27
N GLY A 125 3.18 20.20 0.16
CA GLY A 125 3.29 21.36 -0.71
C GLY A 125 2.12 21.53 -1.69
N PRO A 126 2.28 22.22 -2.83
CA PRO A 126 1.20 22.53 -3.75
C PRO A 126 0.53 21.29 -4.35
N LEU A 127 -0.81 21.34 -4.49
CA LEU A 127 -1.58 20.26 -5.11
C LEU A 127 -1.17 20.07 -6.58
N GLN A 128 -0.75 18.85 -6.91
CA GLN A 128 -0.53 18.37 -8.28
C GLN A 128 -1.62 17.37 -8.63
N LYS A 129 -2.23 17.47 -9.81
CA LYS A 129 -3.37 16.63 -10.22
C LYS A 129 -3.00 15.49 -11.17
N ILE A 130 -1.74 15.45 -11.58
CA ILE A 130 -1.19 14.38 -12.44
C ILE A 130 0.02 13.75 -11.76
N ALA A 131 0.25 12.49 -12.02
CA ALA A 131 1.48 11.83 -11.58
C ALA A 131 2.72 12.35 -12.31
N GLY A 132 2.54 12.89 -13.50
CA GLY A 132 3.66 13.20 -14.39
C GLY A 132 4.12 11.96 -15.15
N ARG A 133 5.29 12.06 -15.80
CA ARG A 133 5.91 10.96 -16.54
C ARG A 133 7.09 10.39 -15.78
N GLU A 134 7.30 9.11 -15.92
CA GLU A 134 8.39 8.39 -15.25
C GLU A 134 9.78 8.89 -15.68
N ASP A 135 9.91 9.33 -16.94
CA ASP A 135 11.12 9.91 -17.48
C ASP A 135 11.41 11.36 -17.03
N GLY A 136 10.53 11.93 -16.19
CA GLY A 136 10.66 13.30 -15.69
C GLY A 136 10.37 14.40 -16.72
N SER A 137 10.00 14.07 -17.96
CA SER A 137 9.70 15.06 -19.02
C SER A 137 8.48 15.90 -18.72
N ILE A 138 7.57 15.42 -17.88
CA ILE A 138 6.41 16.12 -17.33
C ILE A 138 6.37 15.85 -15.83
N GLY A 139 6.48 16.92 -15.02
CA GLY A 139 6.39 16.83 -13.57
C GLY A 139 4.96 16.57 -13.07
N GLY A 140 4.85 16.11 -11.85
CA GLY A 140 3.55 15.85 -11.19
C GLY A 140 3.77 15.42 -9.74
N TYR A 141 2.80 14.71 -9.17
CA TYR A 141 2.85 14.26 -7.78
C TYR A 141 3.68 12.97 -7.57
N ARG A 142 4.22 12.37 -8.60
CA ARG A 142 5.15 11.22 -8.51
C ARG A 142 6.34 11.57 -7.63
N SER A 143 6.79 10.65 -6.81
CA SER A 143 7.97 10.83 -5.95
C SER A 143 9.04 9.82 -6.27
N HIS A 144 10.29 10.27 -6.26
CA HIS A 144 11.41 9.35 -6.14
C HIS A 144 11.30 8.58 -4.82
N TYR A 145 11.88 7.39 -4.80
CA TYR A 145 11.99 6.60 -3.60
C TYR A 145 13.38 5.95 -3.51
N ASP A 146 13.83 5.76 -2.28
CA ASP A 146 15.12 5.15 -2.02
C ASP A 146 14.97 3.62 -1.97
N LYS A 147 15.55 2.94 -2.94
CA LYS A 147 15.60 1.47 -3.02
C LYS A 147 16.22 0.82 -1.80
N ALA A 148 17.16 1.49 -1.12
CA ALA A 148 17.74 0.98 0.11
C ALA A 148 16.75 0.95 1.29
N THR A 149 15.68 1.75 1.21
CA THR A 149 14.60 1.79 2.21
C THR A 149 13.39 0.95 1.82
N GLU A 150 13.36 0.44 0.58
CA GLU A 150 12.28 -0.40 0.09
C GLU A 150 12.30 -1.76 0.78
N THR A 151 11.20 -2.12 1.39
CA THR A 151 11.04 -3.40 2.07
C THR A 151 9.75 -4.06 1.65
N ALA A 152 9.82 -5.31 1.24
CA ALA A 152 8.66 -6.15 0.98
C ALA A 152 8.79 -7.50 1.68
N ARG A 153 7.71 -7.95 2.28
CA ARG A 153 7.59 -9.27 2.91
C ARG A 153 6.13 -9.71 2.87
N ALA A 154 5.89 -10.96 3.16
CA ALA A 154 4.53 -11.51 3.19
C ALA A 154 3.59 -10.62 4.03
N GLY A 155 2.59 -10.02 3.38
CA GLY A 155 1.59 -9.16 4.01
C GLY A 155 2.03 -7.72 4.34
N TYR A 156 3.21 -7.27 3.89
CA TYR A 156 3.71 -5.94 4.20
C TYR A 156 4.62 -5.38 3.10
N TYR A 157 4.51 -4.06 2.88
CA TYR A 157 5.42 -3.30 2.04
C TYR A 157 5.72 -1.93 2.66
N SER A 158 6.91 -1.38 2.43
CA SER A 158 7.25 0.01 2.75
C SER A 158 8.31 0.60 1.84
N ALA A 159 8.26 1.94 1.67
CA ALA A 159 9.28 2.74 1.00
C ALA A 159 9.32 4.17 1.56
N LEU A 160 10.46 4.84 1.44
CA LEU A 160 10.59 6.28 1.70
C LEU A 160 10.42 7.06 0.39
N LEU A 161 9.38 7.88 0.32
CA LEU A 161 9.12 8.83 -0.77
C LEU A 161 10.00 10.06 -0.55
N THR A 162 11.14 10.12 -1.23
CA THR A 162 12.21 11.06 -0.92
C THR A 162 11.88 12.51 -1.26
N ASP A 163 11.05 12.75 -2.28
CA ASP A 163 10.67 14.12 -2.68
C ASP A 163 9.76 14.79 -1.64
N TYR A 164 9.07 13.99 -0.83
CA TYR A 164 8.16 14.46 0.22
C TYR A 164 8.66 14.18 1.64
N GLY A 165 9.70 13.37 1.79
CA GLY A 165 10.17 12.91 3.09
C GLY A 165 9.15 12.03 3.83
N ILE A 166 8.25 11.35 3.11
CA ILE A 166 7.17 10.55 3.66
C ILE A 166 7.52 9.07 3.59
N ARG A 167 7.48 8.38 4.73
CA ARG A 167 7.48 6.91 4.74
C ARG A 167 6.07 6.41 4.48
N ALA A 168 5.91 5.61 3.43
CA ALA A 168 4.67 4.94 3.10
C ALA A 168 4.78 3.45 3.42
N GLU A 169 3.75 2.91 4.07
CA GLU A 169 3.66 1.49 4.45
C GLU A 169 2.30 0.95 4.05
N SER A 170 2.24 -0.31 3.63
CA SER A 170 0.97 -0.97 3.30
C SER A 170 0.86 -2.36 3.90
N SER A 171 -0.37 -2.74 4.21
CA SER A 171 -0.78 -4.09 4.56
C SER A 171 -2.20 -4.37 4.05
N ALA A 172 -2.66 -5.62 4.15
CA ALA A 172 -3.96 -6.01 3.61
C ALA A 172 -4.64 -7.07 4.48
N THR A 173 -5.96 -7.13 4.36
CA THR A 173 -6.82 -8.27 4.70
C THR A 173 -7.40 -8.86 3.40
N PRO A 174 -8.19 -9.93 3.41
CA PRO A 174 -8.73 -10.50 2.18
C PRO A 174 -9.51 -9.51 1.30
N HIS A 175 -10.27 -8.58 1.89
CA HIS A 175 -11.11 -7.62 1.16
C HIS A 175 -10.82 -6.16 1.48
N CYS A 176 -9.82 -5.87 2.33
CA CYS A 176 -9.47 -4.51 2.70
C CYS A 176 -7.97 -4.27 2.65
N GLY A 177 -7.60 -3.01 2.50
CA GLY A 177 -6.23 -2.56 2.60
C GLY A 177 -6.06 -1.43 3.60
N ILE A 178 -4.84 -1.29 4.10
CA ILE A 178 -4.44 -0.24 5.01
C ILE A 178 -3.13 0.39 4.56
N LEU A 179 -3.09 1.70 4.57
CA LEU A 179 -1.90 2.51 4.34
C LEU A 179 -1.59 3.31 5.60
N ARG A 180 -0.32 3.36 5.95
CA ARG A 180 0.22 4.25 6.98
C ARG A 180 1.26 5.17 6.34
N PHE A 181 1.06 6.47 6.51
CA PHE A 181 1.97 7.48 6.04
C PHE A 181 2.57 8.22 7.23
N THR A 182 3.88 8.20 7.36
CA THR A 182 4.62 8.98 8.37
C THR A 182 5.11 10.26 7.70
N PHE A 183 4.54 11.38 8.09
CA PHE A 183 4.80 12.69 7.49
C PHE A 183 5.90 13.45 8.23
N PRO A 184 6.66 14.32 7.54
CA PRO A 184 7.43 15.38 8.18
C PRO A 184 6.48 16.44 8.78
N GLU A 185 7.03 17.38 9.54
CA GLU A 185 6.31 18.56 9.96
C GLU A 185 5.96 19.43 8.76
N GLY A 186 4.71 19.88 8.68
CA GLY A 186 4.25 20.73 7.57
C GLY A 186 2.79 21.16 7.69
N GLU A 187 2.49 22.33 7.08
CA GLU A 187 1.12 22.88 7.05
C GLU A 187 0.30 22.37 5.87
N GLN A 188 0.96 21.83 4.83
CA GLN A 188 0.34 21.36 3.60
C GLN A 188 0.65 19.89 3.34
N SER A 189 0.37 19.07 4.31
CA SER A 189 0.38 17.61 4.15
C SER A 189 -0.96 17.16 3.57
N ARG A 190 -0.94 16.15 2.73
CA ARG A 190 -2.12 15.76 1.95
C ARG A 190 -2.16 14.27 1.69
N ILE A 191 -3.36 13.72 1.67
CA ILE A 191 -3.68 12.47 0.99
C ILE A 191 -4.51 12.82 -0.24
N GLN A 192 -4.07 12.36 -1.41
CA GLN A 192 -4.81 12.51 -2.64
C GLN A 192 -5.08 11.16 -3.29
N ILE A 193 -6.20 11.08 -4.01
CA ILE A 193 -6.67 9.87 -4.68
C ILE A 193 -6.98 10.22 -6.13
N ASP A 194 -6.27 9.59 -7.06
CA ASP A 194 -6.59 9.67 -8.48
C ASP A 194 -7.52 8.50 -8.85
N LEU A 195 -8.82 8.81 -8.92
CA LEU A 195 -9.86 7.79 -9.16
C LEU A 195 -9.90 7.32 -10.61
N ALA A 196 -9.26 8.04 -11.52
CA ALA A 196 -9.23 7.63 -12.92
C ALA A 196 -8.15 6.58 -13.19
N ARG A 197 -7.19 6.39 -12.30
CA ARG A 197 -6.03 5.51 -12.57
C ARG A 197 -6.43 4.04 -12.67
N ARG A 198 -5.85 3.40 -13.69
CA ARG A 198 -5.91 2.00 -14.04
C ARG A 198 -4.63 1.67 -14.78
N VAL A 199 -3.98 0.54 -14.52
CA VAL A 199 -2.65 0.25 -15.11
C VAL A 199 -2.67 0.29 -16.63
N GLY A 200 -3.67 -0.29 -17.28
CA GLY A 200 -3.79 -0.33 -18.74
C GLY A 200 -4.52 0.86 -19.37
N GLY A 201 -4.75 1.95 -18.63
CA GLY A 201 -5.52 3.09 -19.14
C GLY A 201 -6.14 3.93 -18.04
N THR A 202 -7.42 4.30 -18.20
CA THR A 202 -8.21 4.96 -17.15
C THR A 202 -9.51 4.21 -16.88
N ALA A 203 -10.11 4.44 -15.70
CA ALA A 203 -11.53 4.13 -15.52
C ALA A 203 -12.39 5.04 -16.42
N GLU A 204 -13.47 4.52 -16.96
CA GLU A 204 -14.36 5.26 -17.86
C GLU A 204 -15.10 6.37 -17.14
N ARG A 205 -15.66 6.04 -15.97
CA ARG A 205 -16.36 6.98 -15.08
C ARG A 205 -16.02 6.67 -13.65
N GLN A 206 -16.05 7.70 -12.84
CA GLN A 206 -15.80 7.60 -11.41
C GLN A 206 -16.80 8.42 -10.64
N TYR A 207 -17.10 7.98 -9.44
CA TYR A 207 -17.91 8.67 -8.44
C TYR A 207 -17.23 8.62 -7.08
N ILE A 208 -17.33 9.70 -6.34
CA ILE A 208 -16.91 9.77 -4.94
C ILE A 208 -17.83 10.68 -4.15
N GLU A 209 -18.09 10.32 -2.91
CA GLU A 209 -18.78 11.14 -1.92
C GLU A 209 -18.02 11.15 -0.59
N VAL A 210 -18.06 12.28 0.10
CA VAL A 210 -17.66 12.43 1.48
C VAL A 210 -18.86 12.12 2.35
N VAL A 211 -18.82 10.98 3.05
CA VAL A 211 -19.92 10.49 3.89
C VAL A 211 -19.95 11.22 5.23
N ASP A 212 -18.77 11.43 5.79
CA ASP A 212 -18.55 12.21 7.01
C ASP A 212 -17.10 12.74 7.03
N LYS A 213 -16.72 13.41 8.13
CA LYS A 213 -15.38 14.02 8.25
C LYS A 213 -14.21 13.05 8.24
N HIS A 214 -14.44 11.75 8.25
CA HIS A 214 -13.40 10.71 8.19
C HIS A 214 -13.61 9.73 7.05
N THR A 215 -14.78 9.72 6.42
CA THR A 215 -15.23 8.64 5.54
C THR A 215 -15.54 9.15 4.14
N ILE A 216 -14.98 8.47 3.16
CA ILE A 216 -15.31 8.62 1.73
C ILE A 216 -15.78 7.28 1.18
N ALA A 217 -16.67 7.32 0.18
CA ALA A 217 -17.12 6.15 -0.54
C ALA A 217 -17.27 6.48 -2.03
N GLY A 218 -17.19 5.47 -2.88
CA GLY A 218 -17.29 5.71 -4.31
C GLY A 218 -17.05 4.48 -5.14
N TRP A 219 -16.90 4.72 -6.46
CA TRP A 219 -16.65 3.66 -7.42
C TRP A 219 -15.88 4.17 -8.66
N MET A 220 -15.23 3.21 -9.33
CA MET A 220 -14.53 3.39 -10.60
C MET A 220 -15.02 2.34 -11.58
N LYS A 221 -15.72 2.76 -12.64
CA LYS A 221 -16.17 1.88 -13.72
C LYS A 221 -15.08 1.76 -14.76
N CYS A 222 -14.62 0.54 -15.00
CA CYS A 222 -13.58 0.19 -15.96
C CYS A 222 -14.17 -0.61 -17.10
N THR A 223 -14.04 -0.13 -18.33
CA THR A 223 -14.57 -0.78 -19.54
C THR A 223 -13.45 -1.08 -20.52
N PRO A 224 -13.68 -2.00 -21.48
CA PRO A 224 -12.73 -2.24 -22.57
C PRO A 224 -12.44 -1.00 -23.43
N ALA A 225 -13.37 -0.06 -23.49
CA ALA A 225 -13.22 1.17 -24.28
C ALA A 225 -12.12 2.08 -23.77
N THR A 226 -11.80 2.04 -22.47
CA THR A 226 -10.85 2.97 -21.85
C THR A 226 -9.55 2.32 -21.37
N GLY A 227 -9.33 1.06 -21.67
CA GLY A 227 -8.08 0.36 -21.37
C GLY A 227 -8.27 -1.07 -20.94
N GLY A 228 -7.29 -1.59 -20.21
CA GLY A 228 -7.29 -2.94 -19.68
C GLY A 228 -6.68 -3.98 -20.59
N TRP A 229 -6.69 -5.20 -20.09
CA TRP A 229 -6.09 -6.36 -20.72
C TRP A 229 -6.86 -6.81 -21.96
N GLY A 230 -6.12 -7.20 -22.99
CA GLY A 230 -6.63 -7.86 -24.18
C GLY A 230 -6.99 -6.90 -25.34
N ASN A 231 -7.12 -7.50 -26.53
CA ASN A 231 -7.52 -6.85 -27.76
C ASN A 231 -8.68 -7.67 -28.36
N GLY A 232 -9.94 -7.28 -28.12
CA GLY A 232 -11.08 -7.93 -28.71
C GLY A 232 -12.11 -8.44 -27.70
N GLU A 233 -12.84 -9.51 -28.05
CA GLU A 233 -13.85 -10.11 -27.17
C GLU A 233 -13.23 -10.64 -25.87
N GLY A 234 -13.91 -10.46 -24.75
CA GLY A 234 -13.46 -10.92 -23.43
C GLY A 234 -12.56 -9.95 -22.66
N GLN A 235 -12.50 -8.70 -23.09
CA GLN A 235 -11.84 -7.65 -22.31
C GLN A 235 -12.58 -7.39 -20.99
N ALA A 236 -11.81 -7.02 -19.96
CA ALA A 236 -12.37 -6.80 -18.62
C ALA A 236 -13.33 -5.61 -18.58
N ASP A 237 -14.56 -5.87 -18.14
CA ASP A 237 -15.60 -4.88 -17.84
C ASP A 237 -16.01 -5.08 -16.38
N TYR A 238 -15.65 -4.13 -15.51
CA TYR A 238 -15.88 -4.26 -14.07
C TYR A 238 -16.00 -2.89 -13.41
N THR A 239 -16.59 -2.88 -12.23
CA THR A 239 -16.60 -1.70 -11.37
C THR A 239 -15.94 -2.05 -10.03
N VAL A 240 -15.00 -1.20 -9.61
CA VAL A 240 -14.41 -1.27 -8.27
C VAL A 240 -15.14 -0.28 -7.38
N TYR A 241 -15.72 -0.76 -6.32
CA TYR A 241 -16.35 0.04 -5.26
C TYR A 241 -15.45 0.09 -4.05
N PHE A 242 -15.44 1.23 -3.37
CA PHE A 242 -14.66 1.41 -2.15
C PHE A 242 -15.45 2.13 -1.06
N TYR A 243 -15.10 1.83 0.17
CA TYR A 243 -15.47 2.54 1.38
C TYR A 243 -14.20 2.74 2.21
N ALA A 244 -13.80 4.00 2.43
CA ALA A 244 -12.49 4.29 3.02
C ALA A 244 -12.59 5.30 4.16
N GLN A 245 -11.73 5.13 5.15
CA GLN A 245 -11.59 6.04 6.28
C GLN A 245 -10.15 6.53 6.43
N VAL A 246 -10.04 7.83 6.70
CA VAL A 246 -8.80 8.50 7.12
C VAL A 246 -8.93 8.82 8.61
N ASP A 247 -7.92 8.51 9.40
CA ASP A 247 -7.97 8.78 10.86
C ASP A 247 -7.84 10.27 11.21
N LYS A 248 -7.31 11.08 10.29
CA LYS A 248 -7.34 12.53 10.38
C LYS A 248 -8.67 13.11 9.85
N PRO A 249 -9.30 14.08 10.53
CA PRO A 249 -10.53 14.69 10.01
C PRO A 249 -10.27 15.45 8.71
N MET A 250 -11.13 15.23 7.73
CA MET A 250 -11.10 15.89 6.43
C MET A 250 -11.84 17.24 6.52
N GLU A 251 -11.22 18.24 7.16
CA GLU A 251 -11.79 19.59 7.31
C GLU A 251 -11.53 20.45 6.07
N ASN A 252 -10.42 20.21 5.38
CA ASN A 252 -10.05 20.88 4.14
C ASN A 252 -9.89 19.82 3.04
N TYR A 253 -10.91 19.70 2.20
CA TYR A 253 -10.91 18.74 1.09
C TYR A 253 -11.51 19.38 -0.18
N GLY A 254 -11.25 18.70 -1.28
CA GLY A 254 -11.80 19.07 -2.57
C GLY A 254 -11.61 17.98 -3.61
N PHE A 255 -12.11 18.28 -4.78
CA PHE A 255 -12.06 17.42 -5.94
C PHE A 255 -11.43 18.14 -7.11
N TRP A 256 -10.89 17.40 -8.07
CA TRP A 256 -10.64 17.93 -9.41
C TRP A 256 -11.42 17.11 -10.41
N ARG A 257 -11.83 17.74 -11.51
CA ARG A 257 -12.52 17.08 -12.62
C ARG A 257 -11.98 17.61 -13.93
N ALA A 258 -11.30 16.75 -14.67
CA ALA A 258 -10.89 17.08 -16.02
C ALA A 258 -12.05 16.91 -17.00
N ASP A 259 -12.16 17.83 -17.94
CA ASP A 259 -13.08 17.73 -19.06
C ASP A 259 -12.41 16.91 -20.16
N ILE A 260 -12.67 15.60 -20.16
CA ILE A 260 -12.14 14.66 -21.15
C ILE A 260 -13.20 14.43 -22.23
N PRO A 261 -12.92 14.77 -23.49
CA PRO A 261 -13.85 14.54 -24.61
C PRO A 261 -14.21 13.06 -24.80
N ASP A 262 -15.40 12.81 -25.35
CA ASP A 262 -15.92 11.46 -25.55
C ASP A 262 -15.11 10.65 -26.54
N ASP A 263 -14.54 11.30 -27.54
CA ASP A 263 -13.74 10.72 -28.61
C ASP A 263 -12.26 10.51 -28.25
N TRP A 264 -11.84 10.94 -27.08
CA TRP A 264 -10.45 10.76 -26.66
C TRP A 264 -10.17 9.30 -26.28
N VAL A 265 -9.10 8.76 -26.89
CA VAL A 265 -8.56 7.48 -26.49
C VAL A 265 -7.93 7.58 -25.11
N ARG A 266 -8.28 6.66 -24.22
CA ARG A 266 -7.82 6.65 -22.82
C ARG A 266 -7.22 5.30 -22.43
N LYS A 267 -6.50 4.70 -23.38
CA LYS A 267 -5.85 3.39 -23.24
C LYS A 267 -4.34 3.56 -23.18
N ARG A 268 -3.69 2.72 -22.42
CA ARG A 268 -2.22 2.57 -22.45
C ARG A 268 -1.48 3.90 -22.39
N ASP A 269 -0.67 4.19 -23.39
CA ASP A 269 0.21 5.35 -23.46
C ASP A 269 -0.53 6.67 -23.74
N GLU A 270 -1.76 6.62 -24.26
CA GLU A 270 -2.54 7.82 -24.51
C GLU A 270 -2.87 8.58 -23.22
N VAL A 271 -3.05 7.87 -22.10
CA VAL A 271 -3.34 8.49 -20.79
C VAL A 271 -2.12 9.16 -20.15
N VAL A 272 -0.94 8.91 -20.66
CA VAL A 272 0.30 9.58 -20.27
C VAL A 272 0.83 10.49 -21.39
N SER A 273 0.06 10.68 -22.46
CA SER A 273 0.40 11.62 -23.53
C SER A 273 0.38 13.07 -23.02
N VAL A 274 1.18 13.91 -23.65
CA VAL A 274 1.28 15.35 -23.28
C VAL A 274 -0.09 16.04 -23.29
N PRO A 275 -0.92 15.91 -24.34
CA PRO A 275 -2.23 16.56 -24.37
C PRO A 275 -3.16 16.11 -23.25
N TYR A 276 -3.16 14.79 -22.93
CA TYR A 276 -3.99 14.24 -21.87
C TYR A 276 -3.58 14.78 -20.50
N LEU A 277 -2.28 14.70 -20.19
CA LEU A 277 -1.74 15.18 -18.92
C LEU A 277 -1.93 16.67 -18.73
N GLN A 278 -1.74 17.49 -19.78
CA GLN A 278 -1.99 18.93 -19.72
C GLN A 278 -3.46 19.24 -19.41
N ARG A 279 -4.41 18.51 -19.99
CA ARG A 279 -5.83 18.68 -19.72
C ARG A 279 -6.19 18.33 -18.27
N VAL A 280 -5.65 17.24 -17.73
CA VAL A 280 -5.86 16.88 -16.32
C VAL A 280 -5.18 17.87 -15.39
N ALA A 281 -3.96 18.29 -15.70
CA ALA A 281 -3.25 19.30 -14.91
C ALA A 281 -4.02 20.65 -14.85
N ALA A 282 -4.67 21.04 -15.93
CA ALA A 282 -5.50 22.24 -16.01
C ALA A 282 -6.90 22.08 -15.40
N ALA A 283 -7.29 20.89 -14.95
CA ALA A 283 -8.60 20.63 -14.37
C ALA A 283 -8.91 21.60 -13.21
N PRO A 284 -10.11 22.18 -13.13
CA PRO A 284 -10.49 23.02 -12.01
C PRO A 284 -10.57 22.19 -10.72
N VAL A 285 -10.19 22.82 -9.62
CA VAL A 285 -10.47 22.33 -8.27
C VAL A 285 -11.88 22.76 -7.89
N VAL A 286 -12.66 21.82 -7.36
CA VAL A 286 -14.04 22.03 -6.92
C VAL A 286 -14.11 21.77 -5.42
N THR A 287 -14.56 22.75 -4.67
CA THR A 287 -14.76 22.70 -3.22
C THR A 287 -16.19 23.07 -2.85
N GLY A 288 -16.59 22.83 -1.59
CA GLY A 288 -17.93 23.17 -1.11
C GLY A 288 -19.03 22.22 -1.60
N ILE A 289 -18.65 21.05 -2.08
CA ILE A 289 -19.56 19.95 -2.43
C ILE A 289 -19.08 18.68 -1.75
N ASP A 290 -19.99 17.74 -1.49
CA ASP A 290 -19.68 16.48 -0.81
C ASP A 290 -19.57 15.29 -1.76
N ARG A 291 -19.89 15.47 -3.05
CA ARG A 291 -19.87 14.40 -4.05
C ARG A 291 -19.65 14.93 -5.46
N ILE A 292 -19.02 14.10 -6.28
CA ILE A 292 -18.80 14.40 -7.69
C ILE A 292 -18.77 13.10 -8.51
N GLU A 293 -19.20 13.22 -9.76
CA GLU A 293 -19.07 12.17 -10.77
C GLU A 293 -18.43 12.74 -12.04
N GLY A 294 -17.62 11.95 -12.72
CA GLY A 294 -16.94 12.40 -13.94
C GLY A 294 -16.13 11.32 -14.62
N ARG A 295 -15.35 11.73 -15.65
CA ARG A 295 -14.51 10.83 -16.45
C ARG A 295 -13.05 10.80 -16.03
N HIS A 296 -12.57 11.84 -15.42
CA HIS A 296 -11.27 11.90 -14.77
C HIS A 296 -11.40 12.82 -13.57
N ILE A 297 -11.71 12.21 -12.45
CA ILE A 297 -11.82 12.92 -11.19
C ILE A 297 -10.81 12.40 -10.20
N GLY A 298 -10.45 13.26 -9.28
CA GLY A 298 -9.70 12.89 -8.10
C GLY A 298 -10.19 13.64 -6.87
N PHE A 299 -9.70 13.20 -5.76
CA PHE A 299 -10.01 13.72 -4.43
C PHE A 299 -8.73 14.08 -3.68
N TYR A 300 -8.79 15.06 -2.82
CA TYR A 300 -7.74 15.33 -1.85
C TYR A 300 -8.32 15.80 -0.52
N THR A 301 -7.61 15.49 0.56
CA THR A 301 -7.77 16.11 1.86
C THR A 301 -6.44 16.63 2.36
N GLU A 302 -6.42 17.86 2.89
CA GLU A 302 -5.23 18.59 3.31
C GLU A 302 -5.29 18.89 4.81
N PHE A 303 -4.17 18.76 5.49
CA PHE A 303 -4.05 18.93 6.92
C PHE A 303 -2.62 19.32 7.32
N GLY A 304 -2.46 19.93 8.49
CA GLY A 304 -1.17 20.11 9.12
C GLY A 304 -0.67 18.82 9.77
N THR A 305 0.64 18.62 9.77
CA THR A 305 1.31 17.49 10.45
C THR A 305 2.44 17.96 11.34
N ARG A 306 2.67 17.23 12.44
CA ARG A 306 3.88 17.32 13.25
C ARG A 306 4.94 16.38 12.68
N GLN A 307 6.18 16.59 13.10
CA GLN A 307 7.26 15.68 12.75
C GLN A 307 6.92 14.23 13.15
N ASP A 308 7.10 13.32 12.20
CA ASP A 308 6.84 11.89 12.34
C ASP A 308 5.37 11.52 12.65
N GLU A 309 4.43 12.43 12.35
CA GLU A 309 3.01 12.16 12.53
C GLU A 309 2.53 11.09 11.55
N GLN A 310 1.88 10.07 12.07
CA GLN A 310 1.32 8.98 11.28
C GLN A 310 -0.14 9.28 10.93
N VAL A 311 -0.47 9.16 9.66
CA VAL A 311 -1.85 9.25 9.14
C VAL A 311 -2.19 7.93 8.47
N ILE A 312 -3.33 7.36 8.83
CA ILE A 312 -3.75 6.03 8.36
C ILE A 312 -4.99 6.17 7.49
N LEU A 313 -4.93 5.54 6.31
CA LEU A 313 -6.08 5.31 5.45
C LEU A 313 -6.38 3.81 5.41
N ARG A 314 -7.64 3.45 5.63
CA ARG A 314 -8.18 2.09 5.50
C ARG A 314 -9.24 2.08 4.42
N ALA A 315 -9.27 1.06 3.59
CA ALA A 315 -10.34 0.93 2.60
C ALA A 315 -10.80 -0.52 2.45
N GLY A 316 -12.11 -0.72 2.45
CA GLY A 316 -12.76 -1.93 1.99
C GLY A 316 -13.08 -1.82 0.51
N ILE A 317 -12.89 -2.90 -0.23
CA ILE A 317 -13.12 -3.01 -1.68
C ILE A 317 -14.23 -4.02 -1.96
N SER A 318 -15.00 -3.75 -3.01
CA SER A 318 -16.00 -4.68 -3.56
C SER A 318 -16.06 -4.54 -5.07
N PHE A 319 -16.41 -5.63 -5.76
CA PHE A 319 -16.74 -5.63 -7.19
C PHE A 319 -18.26 -5.73 -7.43
N VAL A 320 -19.07 -5.63 -6.38
CA VAL A 320 -20.53 -5.76 -6.43
C VAL A 320 -21.21 -4.40 -6.26
N ASP A 321 -20.98 -3.73 -5.12
CA ASP A 321 -21.56 -2.42 -4.81
C ASP A 321 -20.82 -1.73 -3.64
N MET A 322 -21.18 -0.47 -3.35
CA MET A 322 -20.60 0.32 -2.26
C MET A 322 -20.95 -0.25 -0.88
N GLU A 323 -22.14 -0.86 -0.74
CA GLU A 323 -22.56 -1.50 0.49
C GLU A 323 -21.71 -2.75 0.81
N GLY A 324 -21.34 -3.53 -0.23
CA GLY A 324 -20.38 -4.62 -0.10
C GLY A 324 -19.00 -4.13 0.36
N ALA A 325 -18.52 -3.03 -0.19
CA ALA A 325 -17.26 -2.42 0.26
C ALA A 325 -17.34 -1.98 1.73
N ARG A 326 -18.45 -1.36 2.15
CA ARG A 326 -18.71 -0.98 3.55
C ARG A 326 -18.73 -2.19 4.48
N LYS A 327 -19.46 -3.25 4.10
CA LYS A 327 -19.54 -4.49 4.91
C LYS A 327 -18.16 -5.17 5.06
N ASN A 328 -17.37 -5.22 4.00
CA ASN A 328 -16.01 -5.74 4.05
C ASN A 328 -15.15 -4.90 5.02
N PHE A 329 -15.24 -3.57 4.92
CA PHE A 329 -14.54 -2.66 5.81
C PHE A 329 -14.91 -2.89 7.27
N GLU A 330 -16.21 -2.94 7.59
CA GLU A 330 -16.71 -3.14 8.97
C GLU A 330 -16.30 -4.50 9.54
N ALA A 331 -16.32 -5.55 8.71
CA ALA A 331 -16.00 -6.91 9.14
C ALA A 331 -14.49 -7.13 9.37
N GLU A 332 -13.63 -6.52 8.56
CA GLU A 332 -12.23 -6.93 8.52
C GLU A 332 -11.25 -5.91 9.10
N ILE A 333 -11.53 -4.58 8.99
CA ILE A 333 -10.49 -3.58 9.24
C ILE A 333 -10.92 -2.41 10.12
N ALA A 334 -12.22 -2.23 10.35
CA ALA A 334 -12.73 -1.13 11.18
C ALA A 334 -12.05 -1.11 12.55
N GLY A 335 -11.47 0.03 12.92
CA GLY A 335 -10.80 0.24 14.21
C GLY A 335 -9.49 -0.51 14.43
N LYS A 336 -9.02 -1.32 13.49
CA LYS A 336 -7.73 -2.03 13.64
C LYS A 336 -6.55 -1.07 13.45
N ALA A 337 -5.51 -1.25 14.27
CA ALA A 337 -4.24 -0.59 14.09
C ALA A 337 -3.46 -1.21 12.91
N PHE A 338 -2.60 -0.42 12.27
CA PHE A 338 -1.76 -0.88 11.15
C PHE A 338 -0.94 -2.13 11.50
N ASP A 339 -0.23 -2.11 12.63
CA ASP A 339 0.64 -3.20 13.04
C ASP A 339 -0.13 -4.48 13.39
N GLN A 340 -1.39 -4.36 13.80
CA GLN A 340 -2.29 -5.49 13.99
C GLN A 340 -2.61 -6.15 12.66
N VAL A 341 -3.00 -5.37 11.63
CA VAL A 341 -3.32 -5.88 10.29
C VAL A 341 -2.10 -6.55 9.67
N ALA A 342 -0.92 -5.92 9.77
CA ALA A 342 0.32 -6.48 9.22
C ALA A 342 0.72 -7.81 9.90
N ARG A 343 0.51 -7.91 11.19
CA ARG A 343 0.76 -9.16 11.94
C ARG A 343 -0.23 -10.26 11.55
N GLU A 344 -1.53 -9.93 11.48
CA GLU A 344 -2.58 -10.87 11.06
C GLU A 344 -2.36 -11.38 9.63
N ALA A 345 -1.97 -10.50 8.70
CA ALA A 345 -1.63 -10.86 7.32
C ALA A 345 -0.44 -11.85 7.27
N ARG A 346 0.61 -11.59 8.05
CA ARG A 346 1.76 -12.50 8.17
C ARG A 346 1.37 -13.85 8.75
N GLU A 347 0.50 -13.89 9.76
CA GLU A 347 0.00 -15.12 10.36
C GLU A 347 -0.82 -15.96 9.36
N LEU A 348 -1.64 -15.31 8.51
CA LEU A 348 -2.33 -15.98 7.41
C LEU A 348 -1.33 -16.65 6.46
N TRP A 349 -0.29 -15.93 6.02
CA TRP A 349 0.76 -16.49 5.18
C TRP A 349 1.50 -17.66 5.84
N ASN A 350 1.83 -17.55 7.12
CA ASN A 350 2.47 -18.64 7.84
C ASN A 350 1.62 -19.92 7.87
N ARG A 351 0.30 -19.79 8.06
CA ARG A 351 -0.60 -20.95 8.05
C ARG A 351 -0.63 -21.63 6.69
N GLU A 352 -0.79 -20.87 5.62
CA GLU A 352 -0.86 -21.42 4.26
C GLU A 352 0.46 -22.05 3.82
N LEU A 353 1.57 -21.41 4.11
CA LEU A 353 2.90 -21.91 3.74
C LEU A 353 3.33 -23.12 4.58
N ALA A 354 2.86 -23.23 5.83
CA ALA A 354 3.16 -24.35 6.69
C ALA A 354 2.63 -25.71 6.14
N VAL A 355 1.54 -25.67 5.37
CA VAL A 355 0.99 -26.89 4.71
C VAL A 355 2.02 -27.53 3.78
N SER A 356 2.73 -26.73 2.98
CA SER A 356 3.78 -27.23 2.09
C SER A 356 4.95 -27.83 2.86
N TYR A 357 5.34 -27.21 3.99
CA TYR A 357 6.44 -27.68 4.82
C TYR A 357 6.16 -29.02 5.48
N THR A 358 4.96 -29.23 6.03
CA THR A 358 4.58 -30.47 6.70
C THR A 358 4.47 -31.68 5.76
N HIS A 359 4.23 -31.43 4.46
CA HIS A 359 4.16 -32.47 3.45
C HIS A 359 5.51 -32.78 2.77
N LEU A 360 6.50 -31.89 2.87
CA LEU A 360 7.84 -32.09 2.31
C LEU A 360 8.81 -32.79 3.26
N THR A 361 8.56 -32.78 4.55
CA THR A 361 9.31 -33.59 5.53
C THR A 361 8.74 -35.01 5.56
N LEU A 362 9.16 -35.85 4.62
CA LEU A 362 8.94 -37.31 4.76
C LEU A 362 9.61 -37.77 6.05
N PRO A 363 8.93 -38.63 6.88
CA PRO A 363 9.60 -39.21 8.00
C PRO A 363 10.77 -40.07 7.46
N THR A 364 11.97 -39.70 7.84
CA THR A 364 13.13 -40.58 7.65
C THR A 364 12.92 -41.75 8.58
N THR A 365 12.46 -42.86 8.03
CA THR A 365 12.48 -44.19 8.70
C THR A 365 13.88 -44.72 8.76
#